data_a1d4b022cf60fe077ab52d7530276bbf
#
_entry.id   a1d4b022cf60fe077ab52d7530276bbf
#
_cell.length_a   1.000
_cell.length_b   1.000
_cell.length_c   1.000
_cell.angle_alpha   90.00
_cell.angle_beta   90.00
_cell.angle_gamma   90.00
#
_symmetry.space_group_name_H-M   'P 1'
#
loop_
_entity.id
_entity.type
_entity.pdbx_description
1 polymer ?
#
loop_
_entity_poly.entity_id
_entity_poly.type
_entity_poly.pdbx_seq_one_letter_code
_entity_poly.pdbx_strand_id
1 'polypeptide(L)'
;MKKLLNRWFCYTLVLLCSAMYAQPCTFEDVVKETTYDIPYKKYTATLDMEKVLNAEKSNFLGFIGTNYKRLRITFTSIKKSEENKDLYEVEGFSTVMNKNKRTFKGTFTLQSHYKFTEPTFEEPLKNGDIEGFSTFSYQLAEDEKLSATGIFKGEMLVLWSKRANKNPIYSNIFFYTDRERNYQFFGTWTSYKTKKASIASWGIYRIPCSDDFDEGVGDFIPKPQYWQYGWEEFRY
;
A
#
# COMPACT_ATOMS: atom_id res chain seq x y z
N MET A 1 -18.50 61.96 48.73
CA MET A 1 -18.40 61.76 47.25
C MET A 1 -17.44 60.59 47.00
N LYS A 2 -17.98 59.38 46.74
CA LYS A 2 -17.19 58.17 46.46
C LYS A 2 -17.17 57.94 44.98
N LYS A 3 -15.99 57.95 44.37
CA LYS A 3 -15.76 57.58 42.97
C LYS A 3 -15.77 56.05 42.84
N LEU A 4 -16.74 55.53 42.12
CA LEU A 4 -16.77 54.13 41.68
C LEU A 4 -15.78 53.95 40.50
N LEU A 5 -14.77 53.13 40.67
CA LEU A 5 -13.88 52.63 39.62
C LEU A 5 -14.53 51.44 38.93
N ASN A 6 -15.00 51.60 37.71
CA ASN A 6 -15.43 50.50 36.86
C ASN A 6 -14.20 49.76 36.34
N ARG A 7 -13.96 48.54 36.80
CA ARG A 7 -12.98 47.61 36.22
C ARG A 7 -13.67 46.82 35.12
N TRP A 8 -13.35 47.14 33.88
CA TRP A 8 -13.68 46.32 32.72
C TRP A 8 -12.74 45.13 32.71
N PHE A 9 -13.30 43.93 32.92
CA PHE A 9 -12.60 42.65 32.74
C PHE A 9 -12.76 42.27 31.24
N CYS A 10 -11.74 42.51 30.43
CA CYS A 10 -11.65 41.93 29.11
C CYS A 10 -11.32 40.47 29.17
N TYR A 11 -12.30 39.60 28.99
CA TYR A 11 -12.07 38.18 28.72
C TYR A 11 -11.61 38.00 27.30
N THR A 12 -10.30 37.86 27.06
CA THR A 12 -9.75 37.37 25.81
C THR A 12 -10.02 35.87 25.74
N LEU A 13 -11.03 35.50 24.97
CA LEU A 13 -11.31 34.12 24.58
C LEU A 13 -10.25 33.70 23.59
N VAL A 14 -9.21 32.99 24.07
CA VAL A 14 -8.22 32.35 23.22
C VAL A 14 -8.90 31.12 22.62
N LEU A 15 -9.41 31.27 21.39
CA LEU A 15 -9.80 30.14 20.55
C LEU A 15 -8.54 29.36 20.20
N LEU A 16 -8.25 28.30 20.93
CA LEU A 16 -7.32 27.26 20.55
C LEU A 16 -7.93 26.51 19.36
N CYS A 17 -7.68 27.01 18.17
CA CYS A 17 -7.91 26.28 16.93
C CYS A 17 -6.86 25.14 16.92
N SER A 18 -7.20 23.98 17.51
CA SER A 18 -6.43 22.75 17.30
C SER A 18 -6.58 22.41 15.84
N ALA A 19 -5.56 22.75 15.04
CA ALA A 19 -5.43 22.20 13.69
C ALA A 19 -5.41 20.68 13.87
N MET A 20 -6.50 20.01 13.53
CA MET A 20 -6.52 18.57 13.36
C MET A 20 -5.59 18.27 12.17
N TYR A 21 -4.32 18.03 12.44
CA TYR A 21 -3.46 17.38 11.48
C TYR A 21 -4.00 15.95 11.33
N ALA A 22 -4.52 15.63 10.15
CA ALA A 22 -4.80 14.25 9.81
C ALA A 22 -3.52 13.45 10.08
N GLN A 23 -3.62 12.38 10.84
CA GLN A 23 -2.46 11.53 11.09
C GLN A 23 -1.99 10.97 9.74
N PRO A 24 -0.68 10.95 9.49
CA PRO A 24 -0.19 10.35 8.26
C PRO A 24 -0.57 8.87 8.24
N CYS A 25 -1.06 8.39 7.09
CA CYS A 25 -1.38 6.99 6.87
C CYS A 25 -0.18 6.10 7.23
N THR A 26 -0.45 4.97 7.84
CA THR A 26 0.53 3.97 8.28
C THR A 26 0.32 2.65 7.57
N PHE A 27 1.28 1.72 7.67
CA PHE A 27 1.09 0.37 7.14
C PHE A 27 0.00 -0.41 7.91
N GLU A 28 -0.23 -0.09 9.18
CA GLU A 28 -1.32 -0.66 9.95
C GLU A 28 -2.69 -0.26 9.37
N ASP A 29 -2.84 1.00 8.94
CA ASP A 29 -4.05 1.45 8.24
C ASP A 29 -4.23 0.70 6.92
N VAL A 30 -3.15 0.47 6.16
CA VAL A 30 -3.20 -0.34 4.92
C VAL A 30 -3.68 -1.77 5.20
N VAL A 31 -3.17 -2.40 6.26
CA VAL A 31 -3.62 -3.74 6.68
C VAL A 31 -5.10 -3.72 7.01
N LYS A 32 -5.53 -2.77 7.84
CA LYS A 32 -6.91 -2.60 8.30
C LYS A 32 -7.89 -2.43 7.14
N GLU A 33 -7.57 -1.50 6.23
CA GLU A 33 -8.38 -1.25 5.04
C GLU A 33 -8.44 -2.44 4.09
N THR A 34 -7.33 -3.19 3.94
CA THR A 34 -7.27 -4.34 3.02
C THR A 34 -7.97 -5.57 3.60
N THR A 35 -8.00 -5.70 4.90
CA THR A 35 -8.65 -6.84 5.59
C THR A 35 -10.08 -6.53 6.01
N TYR A 36 -10.59 -5.31 5.76
CA TYR A 36 -11.92 -4.86 6.18
C TYR A 36 -12.17 -5.03 7.68
N ASP A 37 -11.13 -4.84 8.50
CA ASP A 37 -11.17 -5.05 9.95
C ASP A 37 -11.59 -6.47 10.39
N ILE A 38 -11.62 -7.45 9.47
CA ILE A 38 -11.93 -8.84 9.84
C ILE A 38 -10.86 -9.36 10.80
N PRO A 39 -11.25 -9.95 11.93
CA PRO A 39 -10.31 -10.47 12.90
C PRO A 39 -9.37 -11.53 12.33
N TYR A 40 -8.10 -11.43 12.64
CA TYR A 40 -7.07 -12.35 12.19
C TYR A 40 -6.10 -12.71 13.32
N LYS A 41 -5.36 -13.79 13.13
CA LYS A 41 -4.29 -14.20 14.03
C LYS A 41 -3.06 -14.67 13.26
N LYS A 42 -1.90 -14.61 13.91
CA LYS A 42 -0.66 -15.11 13.34
C LYS A 42 -0.79 -16.58 12.96
N TYR A 43 -0.30 -16.90 11.75
CA TYR A 43 -0.27 -18.26 11.22
C TYR A 43 1.18 -18.71 11.12
N THR A 44 1.55 -19.74 11.89
CA THR A 44 2.95 -20.17 12.09
C THR A 44 3.43 -21.24 11.11
N ALA A 45 2.53 -21.78 10.28
CA ALA A 45 2.95 -22.76 9.28
C ALA A 45 3.80 -22.10 8.19
N THR A 46 4.80 -22.80 7.72
CA THR A 46 5.59 -22.37 6.56
C THR A 46 4.74 -22.46 5.30
N LEU A 47 4.63 -21.34 4.58
CA LEU A 47 3.96 -21.25 3.29
C LEU A 47 4.98 -20.94 2.19
N ASP A 48 4.84 -21.60 1.06
CA ASP A 48 5.56 -21.20 -0.14
C ASP A 48 4.76 -20.13 -0.89
N MET A 49 5.24 -18.90 -0.82
CA MET A 49 4.55 -17.73 -1.39
C MET A 49 4.94 -17.45 -2.84
N GLU A 50 5.84 -18.20 -3.46
CA GLU A 50 6.34 -17.88 -4.80
C GLU A 50 5.22 -17.79 -5.84
N LYS A 51 4.28 -18.73 -5.82
CA LYS A 51 3.11 -18.71 -6.73
C LYS A 51 2.18 -17.53 -6.45
N VAL A 52 1.97 -17.19 -5.17
CA VAL A 52 1.15 -16.04 -4.78
C VAL A 52 1.79 -14.74 -5.27
N LEU A 53 3.11 -14.59 -5.03
CA LEU A 53 3.86 -13.41 -5.42
C LEU A 53 4.00 -13.24 -6.95
N ASN A 54 3.92 -14.32 -7.71
CA ASN A 54 4.01 -14.30 -9.18
C ASN A 54 2.64 -14.24 -9.88
N ALA A 55 1.52 -14.21 -9.16
CA ALA A 55 0.19 -14.22 -9.75
C ALA A 55 -0.11 -12.94 -10.54
N GLU A 56 0.33 -11.79 -10.01
CA GLU A 56 0.20 -10.49 -10.66
C GLU A 56 1.57 -9.86 -10.88
N LYS A 57 1.83 -9.35 -12.08
CA LYS A 57 3.15 -8.79 -12.44
C LYS A 57 3.11 -7.38 -13.01
N SER A 58 2.02 -6.95 -13.61
CA SER A 58 1.98 -5.73 -14.43
C SER A 58 0.86 -4.74 -14.13
N ASN A 59 -0.11 -5.11 -13.32
CA ASN A 59 -1.32 -4.30 -13.09
C ASN A 59 -1.18 -3.34 -11.89
N PHE A 60 0.04 -3.14 -11.38
CA PHE A 60 0.25 -2.28 -10.24
C PHE A 60 0.16 -0.82 -10.61
N LEU A 61 -0.81 -0.15 -10.01
CA LEU A 61 -1.05 1.28 -10.13
C LEU A 61 -0.78 1.96 -8.79
N GLY A 62 -0.20 3.15 -8.83
CA GLY A 62 0.15 3.86 -7.62
C GLY A 62 0.55 5.30 -7.85
N PHE A 63 1.04 5.93 -6.80
CA PHE A 63 1.55 7.28 -6.85
C PHE A 63 2.89 7.45 -6.14
N ILE A 64 3.59 8.55 -6.47
CA ILE A 64 4.81 8.97 -5.80
C ILE A 64 4.74 10.49 -5.50
N GLY A 65 5.11 10.84 -4.27
CA GLY A 65 5.16 12.21 -3.78
C GLY A 65 3.79 12.82 -3.48
N THR A 66 3.81 13.99 -2.86
CA THR A 66 2.61 14.71 -2.39
C THR A 66 1.72 15.26 -3.52
N ASN A 67 2.24 15.33 -4.75
CA ASN A 67 1.46 15.69 -5.93
C ASN A 67 0.81 14.47 -6.61
N TYR A 68 0.88 13.30 -6.00
CA TYR A 68 0.29 12.05 -6.50
C TYR A 68 0.68 11.77 -7.96
N LYS A 69 1.97 11.95 -8.32
CA LYS A 69 2.46 11.61 -9.66
C LYS A 69 2.24 10.13 -9.91
N ARG A 70 1.59 9.79 -11.02
CA ARG A 70 1.27 8.40 -11.35
C ARG A 70 2.52 7.54 -11.41
N LEU A 71 2.47 6.44 -10.68
CA LEU A 71 3.49 5.39 -10.64
C LEU A 71 2.88 4.10 -11.19
N ARG A 72 3.58 3.44 -12.09
CA ARG A 72 3.30 2.05 -12.47
C ARG A 72 4.51 1.20 -12.16
N ILE A 73 4.26 0.04 -11.58
CA ILE A 73 5.27 -0.97 -11.28
C ILE A 73 4.97 -2.22 -12.09
N THR A 74 6.01 -2.82 -12.64
CA THR A 74 5.95 -4.12 -13.31
C THR A 74 7.07 -4.99 -12.79
N PHE A 75 6.74 -6.15 -12.26
CA PHE A 75 7.70 -7.17 -11.88
C PHE A 75 7.97 -8.10 -13.06
N THR A 76 9.22 -8.33 -13.40
CA THR A 76 9.63 -9.26 -14.47
C THR A 76 10.03 -10.61 -13.91
N SER A 77 10.54 -10.64 -12.69
CA SER A 77 10.93 -11.86 -11.98
C SER A 77 10.71 -11.70 -10.47
N ILE A 78 10.13 -12.70 -9.84
CA ILE A 78 10.11 -12.87 -8.38
C ILE A 78 10.46 -14.32 -8.11
N LYS A 79 11.62 -14.56 -7.49
CA LYS A 79 12.14 -15.90 -7.22
C LYS A 79 12.48 -16.05 -5.75
N LYS A 80 12.11 -17.17 -5.17
CA LYS A 80 12.51 -17.51 -3.82
C LYS A 80 14.03 -17.72 -3.76
N SER A 81 14.68 -17.16 -2.73
CA SER A 81 16.10 -17.37 -2.51
C SER A 81 16.36 -18.82 -2.08
N GLU A 82 17.43 -19.39 -2.59
CA GLU A 82 17.89 -20.73 -2.19
C GLU A 82 18.54 -20.72 -0.80
N GLU A 83 19.14 -19.59 -0.42
CA GLU A 83 19.87 -19.43 0.83
C GLU A 83 18.98 -19.02 2.01
N ASN A 84 17.89 -18.30 1.74
CA ASN A 84 16.99 -17.78 2.78
C ASN A 84 15.52 -18.00 2.39
N LYS A 85 14.85 -18.89 3.11
CA LYS A 85 13.45 -19.27 2.86
C LYS A 85 12.46 -18.12 2.94
N ASP A 86 12.80 -17.04 3.65
CA ASP A 86 11.94 -15.88 3.86
C ASP A 86 12.25 -14.73 2.89
N LEU A 87 13.24 -14.91 2.02
CA LEU A 87 13.69 -13.91 1.04
C LEU A 87 13.25 -14.28 -0.38
N TYR A 88 12.79 -13.28 -1.13
CA TYR A 88 12.48 -13.37 -2.54
C TYR A 88 13.27 -12.30 -3.30
N GLU A 89 14.02 -12.71 -4.31
CA GLU A 89 14.73 -11.83 -5.22
C GLU A 89 13.76 -11.30 -6.27
N VAL A 90 13.82 -9.98 -6.50
CA VAL A 90 12.85 -9.28 -7.33
C VAL A 90 13.54 -8.45 -8.40
N GLU A 91 13.07 -8.56 -9.63
CA GLU A 91 13.45 -7.69 -10.73
C GLU A 91 12.21 -7.10 -11.40
N GLY A 92 12.34 -5.88 -11.91
CA GLY A 92 11.24 -5.21 -12.56
C GLY A 92 11.59 -3.83 -13.08
N PHE A 93 10.57 -3.03 -13.33
CA PHE A 93 10.75 -1.63 -13.68
C PHE A 93 9.60 -0.77 -13.18
N SER A 94 9.91 0.49 -12.95
CA SER A 94 8.97 1.56 -12.64
C SER A 94 8.77 2.48 -13.85
N THR A 95 7.60 3.11 -13.94
CA THR A 95 7.37 4.29 -14.80
C THR A 95 6.62 5.35 -14.02
N VAL A 96 7.08 6.60 -14.11
CA VAL A 96 6.42 7.73 -13.48
C VAL A 96 5.85 8.64 -14.56
N MET A 97 4.56 9.01 -14.45
CA MET A 97 3.82 9.83 -15.43
C MET A 97 3.92 9.29 -16.87
N ASN A 98 3.92 7.97 -17.04
CA ASN A 98 4.13 7.27 -18.32
C ASN A 98 5.44 7.61 -19.04
N LYS A 99 6.41 8.15 -18.32
CA LYS A 99 7.73 8.53 -18.85
C LYS A 99 8.80 7.76 -18.10
N ASN A 100 10.00 7.72 -18.69
CA ASN A 100 11.21 7.30 -17.98
C ASN A 100 11.11 5.93 -17.29
N LYS A 101 11.04 4.87 -18.09
CA LYS A 101 11.16 3.51 -17.56
C LYS A 101 12.49 3.34 -16.82
N ARG A 102 12.44 2.88 -15.57
CA ARG A 102 13.60 2.61 -14.72
C ARG A 102 13.56 1.16 -14.23
N THR A 103 14.55 0.37 -14.62
CA THR A 103 14.70 -0.99 -14.10
C THR A 103 15.16 -0.95 -12.66
N PHE A 104 14.71 -1.92 -11.89
CA PHE A 104 15.15 -2.13 -10.52
C PHE A 104 15.44 -3.60 -10.24
N LYS A 105 16.27 -3.83 -9.24
CA LYS A 105 16.47 -5.11 -8.57
C LYS A 105 16.29 -4.93 -7.07
N GLY A 106 15.90 -5.98 -6.38
CA GLY A 106 15.72 -5.90 -4.94
C GLY A 106 15.18 -7.17 -4.34
N THR A 107 14.54 -7.01 -3.18
CA THR A 107 14.06 -8.14 -2.38
C THR A 107 12.71 -7.86 -1.75
N PHE A 108 11.94 -8.94 -1.54
CA PHE A 108 10.87 -9.02 -0.57
C PHE A 108 11.31 -9.95 0.55
N THR A 109 11.16 -9.53 1.80
CA THR A 109 11.49 -10.34 2.97
C THR A 109 10.23 -10.58 3.78
N LEU A 110 9.84 -11.85 3.88
CA LEU A 110 8.65 -12.26 4.65
C LEU A 110 8.77 -11.84 6.11
N GLN A 111 7.73 -11.21 6.63
CA GLN A 111 7.64 -10.82 8.04
C GLN A 111 6.71 -11.75 8.82
N SER A 112 5.51 -11.97 8.31
CA SER A 112 4.54 -12.85 8.97
C SER A 112 3.46 -13.33 8.01
N HIS A 113 2.89 -14.48 8.34
CA HIS A 113 1.62 -14.94 7.81
C HIS A 113 0.52 -14.73 8.86
N TYR A 114 -0.66 -14.39 8.39
CA TYR A 114 -1.87 -14.25 9.20
C TYR A 114 -3.01 -15.02 8.53
N LYS A 115 -3.90 -15.59 9.35
CA LYS A 115 -5.15 -16.18 8.87
C LYS A 115 -6.35 -15.48 9.51
N PHE A 116 -7.41 -15.31 8.76
CA PHE A 116 -8.67 -14.82 9.27
C PHE A 116 -9.25 -15.82 10.28
N THR A 117 -9.89 -15.32 11.32
CA THR A 117 -10.53 -16.13 12.36
C THR A 117 -12.05 -16.17 12.22
N GLU A 118 -12.59 -15.31 11.37
CA GLU A 118 -13.98 -15.23 11.00
C GLU A 118 -14.13 -15.40 9.48
N PRO A 119 -15.30 -15.83 8.98
CA PRO A 119 -15.57 -15.92 7.56
C PRO A 119 -15.38 -14.56 6.87
N THR A 120 -14.73 -14.58 5.72
CA THR A 120 -14.57 -13.38 4.87
C THR A 120 -15.77 -13.13 3.99
N PHE A 121 -16.63 -14.14 3.81
CA PHE A 121 -17.90 -14.12 3.08
C PHE A 121 -19.02 -14.83 3.87
N GLU A 122 -20.25 -14.69 3.39
CA GLU A 122 -21.42 -15.35 3.98
C GLU A 122 -21.31 -16.88 3.98
N GLU A 123 -20.63 -17.47 3.01
CA GLU A 123 -20.41 -18.92 2.95
C GLU A 123 -19.18 -19.34 3.74
N PRO A 124 -19.31 -20.31 4.67
CA PRO A 124 -18.18 -20.82 5.41
C PRO A 124 -17.20 -21.56 4.50
N LEU A 125 -15.91 -21.40 4.78
CA LEU A 125 -14.86 -22.15 4.12
C LEU A 125 -15.06 -23.66 4.32
N LYS A 126 -14.70 -24.45 3.31
CA LYS A 126 -14.70 -25.92 3.43
C LYS A 126 -13.73 -26.34 4.53
N ASN A 127 -14.03 -27.44 5.18
CA ASN A 127 -13.22 -27.93 6.28
C ASN A 127 -11.73 -28.10 5.88
N GLY A 128 -10.85 -27.42 6.60
CA GLY A 128 -9.41 -27.40 6.35
C GLY A 128 -8.91 -26.35 5.35
N ASP A 129 -9.81 -25.60 4.70
CA ASP A 129 -9.45 -24.44 3.90
C ASP A 129 -9.25 -23.22 4.80
N ILE A 130 -8.32 -22.35 4.43
CA ILE A 130 -8.03 -21.12 5.16
C ILE A 130 -7.82 -19.97 4.18
N GLU A 131 -8.15 -18.78 4.64
CA GLU A 131 -7.86 -17.51 3.99
C GLU A 131 -7.03 -16.64 4.91
N GLY A 132 -6.21 -15.78 4.31
CA GLY A 132 -5.35 -14.93 5.08
C GLY A 132 -4.54 -13.98 4.22
N PHE A 133 -3.55 -13.39 4.86
CA PHE A 133 -2.59 -12.51 4.20
C PHE A 133 -1.18 -12.72 4.75
N SER A 134 -0.22 -12.27 3.96
CA SER A 134 1.19 -12.26 4.38
C SER A 134 1.75 -10.86 4.23
N THR A 135 2.59 -10.47 5.18
CA THR A 135 3.28 -9.18 5.16
C THR A 135 4.76 -9.39 4.86
N PHE A 136 5.32 -8.46 4.10
CA PHE A 136 6.73 -8.44 3.74
C PHE A 136 7.29 -7.02 3.90
N SER A 137 8.57 -6.91 4.21
CA SER A 137 9.32 -5.69 3.91
C SER A 137 9.88 -5.79 2.49
N TYR A 138 10.03 -4.65 1.81
CA TYR A 138 10.63 -4.63 0.48
C TYR A 138 11.69 -3.54 0.34
N GLN A 139 12.66 -3.79 -0.53
CA GLN A 139 13.62 -2.80 -1.00
C GLN A 139 13.91 -3.05 -2.47
N LEU A 140 13.63 -2.05 -3.32
CA LEU A 140 13.82 -2.11 -4.77
C LEU A 140 14.74 -0.95 -5.18
N ALA A 141 15.93 -1.28 -5.66
CA ALA A 141 16.96 -0.30 -6.04
C ALA A 141 16.97 -0.12 -7.56
N GLU A 142 16.70 1.09 -8.03
CA GLU A 142 16.84 1.47 -9.43
C GLU A 142 18.32 1.64 -9.81
N ASP A 143 18.64 1.70 -11.11
CA ASP A 143 20.02 1.89 -11.57
C ASP A 143 20.53 3.29 -11.20
N GLU A 144 21.47 3.37 -10.29
CA GLU A 144 22.05 4.62 -9.79
C GLU A 144 22.75 5.44 -10.88
N LYS A 145 23.18 4.81 -11.97
CA LYS A 145 23.85 5.49 -13.09
C LYS A 145 22.87 6.34 -13.92
N LEU A 146 21.57 6.11 -13.78
CA LEU A 146 20.55 6.85 -14.50
C LEU A 146 20.09 8.07 -13.69
N SER A 147 19.63 9.10 -14.39
CA SER A 147 19.05 10.28 -13.74
C SER A 147 17.64 10.01 -13.20
N ALA A 148 17.28 10.70 -12.12
CA ALA A 148 15.98 10.57 -11.47
C ALA A 148 15.66 9.12 -11.06
N THR A 149 16.62 8.48 -10.40
CA THR A 149 16.55 7.14 -9.83
C THR A 149 16.76 7.16 -8.32
N GLY A 150 16.33 6.09 -7.67
CA GLY A 150 16.37 5.97 -6.21
C GLY A 150 16.07 4.56 -5.73
N ILE A 151 15.71 4.47 -4.47
CA ILE A 151 15.35 3.21 -3.81
C ILE A 151 13.91 3.32 -3.31
N PHE A 152 13.07 2.38 -3.69
CA PHE A 152 11.78 2.13 -3.04
C PHE A 152 12.01 1.23 -1.83
N LYS A 153 11.46 1.61 -0.68
CA LYS A 153 11.54 0.82 0.55
C LYS A 153 10.27 0.97 1.37
N GLY A 154 9.78 -0.12 1.93
CA GLY A 154 8.58 -0.12 2.74
C GLY A 154 8.09 -1.51 3.09
N GLU A 155 6.78 -1.60 3.26
CA GLU A 155 6.08 -2.82 3.63
C GLU A 155 4.98 -3.11 2.60
N MET A 156 4.66 -4.38 2.45
CA MET A 156 3.57 -4.83 1.59
C MET A 156 2.78 -5.96 2.23
N LEU A 157 1.54 -6.10 1.79
CA LEU A 157 0.73 -7.28 2.09
C LEU A 157 0.16 -7.87 0.80
N VAL A 158 -0.12 -9.17 0.83
CA VAL A 158 -0.82 -9.89 -0.22
C VAL A 158 -1.81 -10.87 0.39
N LEU A 159 -3.04 -10.88 -0.14
CA LEU A 159 -4.09 -11.83 0.25
C LEU A 159 -3.89 -13.17 -0.45
N TRP A 160 -4.20 -14.25 0.25
CA TRP A 160 -4.12 -15.60 -0.27
C TRP A 160 -5.20 -16.50 0.31
N SER A 161 -5.55 -17.54 -0.42
CA SER A 161 -6.34 -18.66 0.09
C SER A 161 -5.54 -19.95 -0.03
N LYS A 162 -5.83 -20.90 0.83
CA LYS A 162 -5.17 -22.20 0.86
C LYS A 162 -6.19 -23.29 1.13
N ARG A 163 -6.31 -24.23 0.22
CA ARG A 163 -7.06 -25.48 0.46
C ARG A 163 -6.27 -26.44 1.33
N ALA A 164 -6.98 -27.33 2.02
CA ALA A 164 -6.37 -28.38 2.82
C ALA A 164 -5.27 -29.11 2.02
N ASN A 165 -4.09 -29.27 2.62
CA ASN A 165 -2.94 -29.97 2.04
C ASN A 165 -2.42 -29.43 0.68
N LYS A 166 -2.72 -28.18 0.33
CA LYS A 166 -2.20 -27.51 -0.88
C LYS A 166 -1.37 -26.30 -0.49
N ASN A 167 -0.55 -25.81 -1.43
CA ASN A 167 0.14 -24.54 -1.30
C ASN A 167 -0.86 -23.39 -1.41
N PRO A 168 -0.54 -22.22 -0.83
CA PRO A 168 -1.37 -21.03 -0.98
C PRO A 168 -1.41 -20.58 -2.45
N ILE A 169 -2.52 -20.00 -2.82
CA ILE A 169 -2.71 -19.33 -4.11
C ILE A 169 -3.12 -17.88 -3.86
N TYR A 170 -2.77 -17.00 -4.78
CA TYR A 170 -3.29 -15.64 -4.81
C TYR A 170 -4.82 -15.68 -4.84
N SER A 171 -5.45 -14.84 -4.04
CA SER A 171 -6.89 -14.82 -3.93
C SER A 171 -7.40 -13.40 -3.74
N ASN A 172 -8.32 -13.00 -4.62
CA ASN A 172 -9.11 -11.79 -4.43
C ASN A 172 -10.28 -12.10 -3.49
N ILE A 173 -9.96 -12.29 -2.23
CA ILE A 173 -10.91 -12.67 -1.18
C ILE A 173 -12.10 -11.70 -1.14
N PHE A 174 -11.87 -10.42 -1.45
CA PHE A 174 -12.88 -9.35 -1.37
C PHE A 174 -13.35 -8.85 -2.75
N PHE A 175 -13.29 -9.69 -3.79
CA PHE A 175 -13.63 -9.33 -5.17
C PHE A 175 -15.03 -8.71 -5.35
N TYR A 176 -15.97 -9.04 -4.50
CA TYR A 176 -17.35 -8.52 -4.58
C TYR A 176 -17.60 -7.26 -3.75
N THR A 177 -16.57 -6.65 -3.22
CA THR A 177 -16.70 -5.44 -2.40
C THR A 177 -16.38 -4.18 -3.21
N ASP A 178 -17.06 -3.08 -2.90
CA ASP A 178 -16.87 -1.77 -3.56
C ASP A 178 -15.51 -1.12 -3.31
N ARG A 179 -14.57 -1.75 -2.68
CA ARG A 179 -13.25 -1.20 -2.37
C ARG A 179 -12.18 -2.25 -2.43
N GLU A 180 -12.31 -3.13 -3.41
CA GLU A 180 -11.37 -4.23 -3.57
C GLU A 180 -9.91 -3.76 -3.53
N ARG A 181 -9.11 -4.46 -2.76
CA ARG A 181 -7.68 -4.23 -2.61
C ARG A 181 -6.96 -5.54 -2.52
N ASN A 182 -5.83 -5.62 -3.19
CA ASN A 182 -4.90 -6.71 -2.98
C ASN A 182 -3.50 -6.26 -3.35
N TYR A 183 -2.50 -6.97 -2.85
CA TYR A 183 -1.11 -6.69 -3.19
C TYR A 183 -0.75 -5.22 -2.96
N GLN A 184 -0.93 -4.77 -1.71
CA GLN A 184 -0.79 -3.37 -1.32
C GLN A 184 0.63 -3.08 -0.84
N PHE A 185 1.26 -2.08 -1.42
CA PHE A 185 2.60 -1.61 -1.10
C PHE A 185 2.53 -0.20 -0.53
N PHE A 186 3.19 0.01 0.60
CA PHE A 186 3.27 1.31 1.26
C PHE A 186 4.71 1.58 1.71
N GLY A 187 5.21 2.77 1.42
CA GLY A 187 6.55 3.16 1.83
C GLY A 187 7.04 4.45 1.21
N THR A 188 8.32 4.50 0.90
CA THR A 188 8.97 5.68 0.35
C THR A 188 9.86 5.35 -0.84
N TRP A 189 10.04 6.32 -1.70
CA TRP A 189 11.10 6.37 -2.70
C TRP A 189 12.12 7.44 -2.30
N THR A 190 13.38 7.05 -2.17
CA THR A 190 14.48 7.95 -1.79
C THR A 190 15.40 8.17 -2.98
N SER A 191 15.50 9.40 -3.45
CA SER A 191 16.35 9.77 -4.59
C SER A 191 17.82 9.58 -4.29
N TYR A 192 18.57 8.94 -5.17
CA TYR A 192 20.04 8.83 -5.06
C TYR A 192 20.73 10.20 -5.07
N LYS A 193 20.24 11.10 -5.93
CA LYS A 193 20.85 12.42 -6.10
C LYS A 193 20.59 13.36 -4.92
N THR A 194 19.34 13.47 -4.49
CA THR A 194 18.95 14.49 -3.51
C THR A 194 18.86 13.95 -2.09
N LYS A 195 18.89 12.62 -1.92
CA LYS A 195 18.67 11.91 -0.65
C LYS A 195 17.32 12.21 0.01
N LYS A 196 16.43 12.90 -0.69
CA LYS A 196 15.09 13.19 -0.20
C LYS A 196 14.19 11.99 -0.42
N ALA A 197 13.42 11.63 0.61
CA ALA A 197 12.39 10.64 0.56
C ALA A 197 11.05 11.27 0.15
N SER A 198 10.27 10.53 -0.61
CA SER A 198 8.89 10.85 -1.00
C SER A 198 8.03 9.64 -0.73
N ILE A 199 6.79 9.83 -0.27
CA ILE A 199 5.84 8.73 -0.16
C ILE A 199 5.69 8.04 -1.52
N ALA A 200 5.61 6.72 -1.51
CA ALA A 200 5.32 5.90 -2.68
C ALA A 200 4.40 4.76 -2.28
N SER A 201 3.26 4.68 -2.94
CA SER A 201 2.19 3.75 -2.60
C SER A 201 1.59 3.18 -3.88
N TRP A 202 1.40 1.86 -3.95
CA TRP A 202 0.82 1.20 -5.12
C TRP A 202 0.18 -0.13 -4.74
N GLY A 203 -0.71 -0.61 -5.60
CA GLY A 203 -1.38 -1.87 -5.38
C GLY A 203 -2.15 -2.35 -6.61
N ILE A 204 -2.90 -3.41 -6.42
CA ILE A 204 -3.90 -3.90 -7.36
C ILE A 204 -5.25 -3.35 -6.90
N TYR A 205 -6.05 -2.85 -7.83
CA TYR A 205 -7.31 -2.13 -7.62
C TYR A 205 -7.12 -0.80 -6.89
N ARG A 206 -7.56 -0.62 -5.66
CA ARG A 206 -7.37 0.62 -4.91
C ARG A 206 -5.92 0.82 -4.50
N ILE A 207 -5.48 2.07 -4.50
CA ILE A 207 -4.15 2.45 -4.07
C ILE A 207 -4.18 2.73 -2.57
N PRO A 208 -3.29 2.15 -1.77
CA PRO A 208 -3.27 2.40 -0.33
C PRO A 208 -2.86 3.84 -0.02
N CYS A 209 -3.42 4.40 1.05
CA CYS A 209 -3.15 5.77 1.50
C CYS A 209 -3.41 6.85 0.43
N SER A 210 -4.44 6.64 -0.38
CA SER A 210 -4.83 7.60 -1.42
C SER A 210 -5.65 8.79 -0.87
N ASP A 211 -6.16 8.68 0.36
CA ASP A 211 -6.91 9.75 1.05
C ASP A 211 -7.85 10.52 0.12
N ASP A 212 -7.70 11.83 0.13
CA ASP A 212 -8.45 12.79 -0.68
C ASP A 212 -8.16 12.70 -2.19
N PHE A 213 -7.13 11.96 -2.61
CA PHE A 213 -6.77 11.79 -4.01
C PHE A 213 -7.77 10.90 -4.78
N ASP A 214 -8.33 9.89 -4.13
CA ASP A 214 -9.28 8.94 -4.70
C ASP A 214 -10.72 9.31 -4.32
N GLU A 215 -11.51 9.76 -5.29
CA GLU A 215 -12.93 10.11 -5.08
C GLU A 215 -13.91 9.00 -5.52
N GLY A 216 -13.40 7.88 -6.01
CA GLY A 216 -14.23 6.77 -6.47
C GLY A 216 -14.97 6.07 -5.32
N VAL A 217 -16.20 5.67 -5.56
CA VAL A 217 -16.99 4.86 -4.62
C VAL A 217 -16.62 3.38 -4.76
N GLY A 218 -16.71 2.83 -5.95
CA GLY A 218 -16.31 1.45 -6.30
C GLY A 218 -14.88 1.41 -6.82
N ASP A 219 -14.67 1.81 -8.06
CA ASP A 219 -13.36 1.84 -8.70
C ASP A 219 -12.53 3.04 -8.24
N PHE A 220 -11.21 2.92 -8.39
CA PHE A 220 -10.29 4.04 -8.17
C PHE A 220 -10.52 5.15 -9.21
N ILE A 221 -10.78 6.37 -8.76
CA ILE A 221 -10.98 7.57 -9.59
C ILE A 221 -10.16 8.73 -9.01
N PRO A 222 -9.07 9.16 -9.69
CA PRO A 222 -8.27 10.28 -9.22
C PRO A 222 -9.00 11.61 -9.43
N LYS A 223 -9.00 12.49 -8.44
CA LYS A 223 -9.59 13.83 -8.54
C LYS A 223 -9.03 14.62 -9.73
N PRO A 224 -9.85 15.45 -10.40
CA PRO A 224 -9.48 16.20 -11.59
C PRO A 224 -8.21 17.05 -11.44
N GLN A 225 -7.96 17.61 -10.29
CA GLN A 225 -6.78 18.44 -10.01
C GLN A 225 -5.45 17.68 -10.19
N TYR A 226 -5.46 16.35 -10.11
CA TYR A 226 -4.27 15.50 -10.25
C TYR A 226 -4.07 14.95 -11.66
N TRP A 227 -5.01 15.11 -12.59
CA TRP A 227 -4.91 14.57 -13.94
C TRP A 227 -3.61 14.95 -14.64
N GLN A 228 -3.15 16.20 -14.49
CA GLN A 228 -1.88 16.70 -15.05
C GLN A 228 -0.64 15.93 -14.58
N TYR A 229 -0.73 15.11 -13.56
CA TYR A 229 0.37 14.30 -13.01
C TYR A 229 0.38 12.86 -13.55
N GLY A 230 -0.14 12.67 -14.77
CA GLY A 230 -0.13 11.40 -15.50
C GLY A 230 -1.44 10.61 -15.40
N TRP A 231 -2.53 11.24 -14.94
CA TRP A 231 -3.84 10.61 -14.76
C TRP A 231 -4.88 11.05 -15.80
N GLU A 232 -4.42 11.58 -16.93
CA GLU A 232 -5.29 12.12 -17.98
C GLU A 232 -6.26 11.10 -18.57
N GLU A 233 -5.93 9.80 -18.54
CA GLU A 233 -6.79 8.71 -19.03
C GLU A 233 -8.08 8.55 -18.24
N PHE A 234 -8.16 9.12 -17.03
CA PHE A 234 -9.36 9.12 -16.18
C PHE A 234 -10.27 10.34 -16.42
N ARG A 235 -10.01 11.12 -17.45
CA ARG A 235 -10.94 12.15 -17.92
C ARG A 235 -12.06 11.45 -18.70
N TYR A 236 -13.23 11.46 -18.15
CA TYR A 236 -14.48 11.00 -18.79
C TYR A 236 -15.21 12.16 -19.42
#